data_de45a7d7849d3010fa4cf5f207147de7
#
_entry.id   de45a7d7849d3010fa4cf5f207147de7
#
_cell.length_a   1.000
_cell.length_b   1.000
_cell.length_c   1.000
_cell.angle_alpha   90.00
_cell.angle_beta   90.00
_cell.angle_gamma   90.00
#
_symmetry.space_group_name_H-M   'P 1'
#
loop_
_entity.id
_entity.type
_entity.pdbx_description
1 polymer ?
#
loop_
_entity_poly.entity_id
_entity_poly.type
_entity_poly.pdbx_seq_one_letter_code
_entity_poly.pdbx_strand_id
1 'polypeptide(L)'
;MAEQHWSSSSQAYGYVTLIGSEPIQVKPGENIRFNQHGSLENIRFSQSSGALTVLESGDYKIEYTLLIGGPASTSVYGIFVEHSLVDKNLTNYGITRQVDNATLMMVGQAIFHIHKNSKIRLKNIGPTTDTLLPVLNGTGINAASLSIVKLS
;
A
#
# COMPACT_ATOMS: atom_id res chain seq x y z
N MET A 1 -19.22 23.76 -27.78
CA MET A 1 -18.74 23.67 -27.38
C MET A 1 -18.06 23.10 -26.83
N ALA A 2 -17.81 23.03 -26.59
CA ALA A 2 -17.04 22.51 -26.15
C ALA A 2 -16.94 21.64 -25.41
N GLU A 3 -17.26 21.21 -25.24
CA GLU A 3 -17.17 20.52 -24.63
C GLU A 3 -16.71 19.57 -24.47
N GLN A 4 -16.53 19.25 -24.40
CA GLN A 4 -15.94 18.42 -24.31
C GLN A 4 -14.78 17.89 -23.96
N HIS A 5 -14.05 18.31 -23.95
CA HIS A 5 -12.78 17.88 -23.75
C HIS A 5 -12.45 17.64 -22.38
N TRP A 6 -13.04 18.21 -21.49
CA TRP A 6 -12.82 17.88 -20.15
C TRP A 6 -13.34 16.49 -19.81
N SER A 7 -14.10 15.95 -20.65
CA SER A 7 -14.53 14.56 -20.49
C SER A 7 -13.44 13.56 -20.83
N SER A 8 -12.29 14.04 -21.32
CA SER A 8 -11.19 13.13 -21.62
C SER A 8 -10.51 12.57 -20.39
N SER A 9 -10.78 13.13 -19.22
CA SER A 9 -10.21 12.62 -17.98
C SER A 9 -10.85 11.28 -17.64
N SER A 10 -10.05 10.23 -17.61
CA SER A 10 -10.51 8.90 -17.28
C SER A 10 -10.41 8.65 -15.79
N GLN A 11 -11.31 7.83 -15.27
CA GLN A 11 -11.20 7.36 -13.90
C GLN A 11 -10.09 6.32 -13.81
N ALA A 12 -9.40 6.34 -12.69
CA ALA A 12 -8.46 5.29 -12.36
C ALA A 12 -8.51 5.05 -10.86
N TYR A 13 -8.65 3.80 -10.48
CA TYR A 13 -8.67 3.44 -9.06
C TYR A 13 -8.36 1.96 -8.89
N GLY A 14 -7.93 1.61 -7.69
CA GLY A 14 -7.67 0.21 -7.37
C GLY A 14 -7.66 -0.01 -5.87
N TYR A 15 -7.91 -1.25 -5.50
CA TYR A 15 -7.90 -1.66 -4.10
C TYR A 15 -7.31 -3.05 -4.02
N VAL A 16 -6.27 -3.20 -3.21
CA VAL A 16 -5.60 -4.50 -3.01
C VAL A 16 -5.45 -4.77 -1.54
N THR A 17 -5.44 -6.06 -1.20
CA THR A 17 -5.30 -6.49 0.19
C THR A 17 -4.37 -7.68 0.30
N LEU A 18 -3.93 -7.92 1.52
CA LEU A 18 -3.12 -9.08 1.87
C LEU A 18 -3.91 -9.94 2.84
N ILE A 19 -4.20 -11.16 2.42
CA ILE A 19 -4.91 -12.15 3.26
C ILE A 19 -4.02 -13.36 3.47
N GLY A 20 -4.35 -14.17 4.46
CA GLY A 20 -3.63 -15.40 4.74
C GLY A 20 -4.21 -16.11 5.93
N SER A 21 -3.60 -17.25 6.30
CA SER A 21 -4.02 -18.03 7.44
C SER A 21 -2.99 -18.02 8.57
N GLU A 22 -1.78 -17.55 8.30
CA GLU A 22 -0.65 -17.54 9.23
C GLU A 22 -0.03 -16.14 9.28
N PRO A 23 0.62 -15.77 10.38
CA PRO A 23 1.35 -14.50 10.43
C PRO A 23 2.33 -14.37 9.27
N ILE A 24 2.44 -13.15 8.75
CA ILE A 24 3.23 -12.87 7.56
C ILE A 24 4.41 -11.98 7.95
N GLN A 25 5.62 -12.43 7.61
CA GLN A 25 6.84 -11.67 7.91
C GLN A 25 7.19 -10.75 6.75
N VAL A 26 7.55 -9.51 7.08
CA VAL A 26 8.01 -8.53 6.09
C VAL A 26 9.33 -7.97 6.55
N LYS A 27 10.41 -8.34 5.87
CA LYS A 27 11.76 -7.92 6.23
C LYS A 27 12.03 -6.49 5.76
N PRO A 28 13.01 -5.80 6.38
CA PRO A 28 13.44 -4.49 5.87
C PRO A 28 13.77 -4.57 4.39
N GLY A 29 13.23 -3.63 3.62
CA GLY A 29 13.44 -3.58 2.17
C GLY A 29 12.44 -4.40 1.36
N GLU A 30 11.68 -5.27 1.99
CA GLU A 30 10.67 -6.07 1.27
C GLU A 30 9.39 -5.27 1.09
N ASN A 31 8.72 -5.50 -0.03
CA ASN A 31 7.41 -4.90 -0.25
C ASN A 31 6.31 -5.82 0.27
N ILE A 32 5.18 -5.22 0.55
CA ILE A 32 3.97 -5.97 0.86
C ILE A 32 3.52 -6.66 -0.41
N ARG A 33 3.38 -7.97 -0.36
CA ARG A 33 2.99 -8.76 -1.53
C ARG A 33 1.49 -9.01 -1.48
N PHE A 34 0.74 -7.98 -1.79
CA PHE A 34 -0.72 -8.09 -1.87
C PHE A 34 -1.11 -9.28 -2.74
N ASN A 35 -2.14 -10.01 -2.33
CA ASN A 35 -2.54 -11.22 -3.02
C ASN A 35 -4.03 -11.29 -3.35
N GLN A 36 -4.74 -10.17 -3.15
CA GLN A 36 -6.15 -10.10 -3.47
C GLN A 36 -6.47 -8.68 -3.90
N HIS A 37 -7.47 -8.53 -4.75
CA HIS A 37 -7.89 -7.20 -5.17
C HIS A 37 -9.40 -7.08 -5.20
N GLY A 38 -9.87 -5.86 -4.99
CA GLY A 38 -11.26 -5.48 -5.24
C GLY A 38 -11.37 -4.89 -6.64
N SER A 39 -12.05 -3.76 -6.77
CA SER A 39 -12.23 -3.11 -8.05
C SER A 39 -10.93 -2.50 -8.57
N LEU A 40 -10.68 -2.67 -9.85
CA LEU A 40 -9.53 -2.09 -10.55
C LEU A 40 -10.04 -1.42 -11.82
N GLU A 41 -9.65 -0.16 -12.03
CA GLU A 41 -9.98 0.58 -13.24
C GLU A 41 -8.75 1.38 -13.65
N ASN A 42 -8.21 1.13 -14.82
CA ASN A 42 -7.00 1.76 -15.32
C ASN A 42 -5.80 1.65 -14.36
N ILE A 43 -5.83 0.61 -13.55
CA ILE A 43 -4.75 0.20 -12.65
C ILE A 43 -4.57 -1.29 -12.88
N ARG A 44 -3.34 -1.73 -13.08
CA ARG A 44 -3.02 -3.15 -13.25
C ARG A 44 -2.38 -3.67 -11.97
N PHE A 45 -2.80 -4.84 -11.53
CA PHE A 45 -2.25 -5.49 -10.35
C PHE A 45 -1.51 -6.75 -10.72
N SER A 46 -0.30 -6.90 -10.19
CA SER A 46 0.49 -8.12 -10.36
C SER A 46 0.52 -8.88 -9.04
N GLN A 47 -0.19 -10.00 -8.97
CA GLN A 47 -0.23 -10.81 -7.74
C GLN A 47 1.13 -11.40 -7.41
N SER A 48 1.94 -11.73 -8.44
CA SER A 48 3.24 -12.34 -8.19
C SER A 48 4.22 -11.39 -7.50
N SER A 49 4.10 -10.09 -7.73
CA SER A 49 5.00 -9.11 -7.12
C SER A 49 4.31 -8.24 -6.06
N GLY A 50 2.98 -8.18 -6.07
CA GLY A 50 2.25 -7.28 -5.20
C GLY A 50 2.24 -5.84 -5.68
N ALA A 51 2.76 -5.56 -6.87
CA ALA A 51 2.86 -4.21 -7.40
C ALA A 51 1.60 -3.78 -8.14
N LEU A 52 1.31 -2.49 -8.08
CA LEU A 52 0.28 -1.86 -8.89
C LEU A 52 0.96 -1.04 -9.98
N THR A 53 0.38 -1.04 -11.18
CA THR A 53 0.87 -0.20 -12.28
C THR A 53 -0.25 0.78 -12.65
N VAL A 54 0.05 2.07 -12.59
CA VAL A 54 -0.90 3.07 -13.07
C VAL A 54 -0.79 3.17 -14.57
N LEU A 55 -1.92 3.22 -15.25
CA LEU A 55 -1.94 3.26 -16.72
C LEU A 55 -2.11 4.67 -17.26
N GLU A 56 -2.33 5.65 -16.40
CA GLU A 56 -2.49 7.05 -16.79
C GLU A 56 -1.74 7.93 -15.80
N SER A 57 -1.10 8.97 -16.32
CA SER A 57 -0.48 9.98 -15.48
C SER A 57 -1.54 10.82 -14.79
N GLY A 58 -1.27 11.27 -13.58
CA GLY A 58 -2.17 12.14 -12.85
C GLY A 58 -1.77 12.27 -11.40
N ASP A 59 -2.58 13.02 -10.67
CA ASP A 59 -2.44 13.14 -9.24
C ASP A 59 -3.30 12.06 -8.60
N TYR A 60 -2.67 11.26 -7.75
CA TYR A 60 -3.32 10.12 -7.11
C TYR A 60 -3.33 10.27 -5.61
N LYS A 61 -4.42 9.82 -5.00
CA LYS A 61 -4.49 9.63 -3.56
C LYS A 61 -4.25 8.16 -3.26
N ILE A 62 -3.31 7.88 -2.36
CA ILE A 62 -3.02 6.53 -1.88
C ILE A 62 -3.28 6.50 -0.38
N GLU A 63 -3.97 5.44 0.06
CA GLU A 63 -4.14 5.14 1.48
C GLU A 63 -3.75 3.70 1.71
N TYR A 64 -3.01 3.43 2.79
CA TYR A 64 -2.65 2.06 3.11
C TYR A 64 -2.79 1.79 4.60
N THR A 65 -3.03 0.53 4.91
CA THR A 65 -3.13 0.06 6.29
C THR A 65 -2.32 -1.20 6.46
N LEU A 66 -1.76 -1.37 7.65
CA LEU A 66 -1.07 -2.61 8.03
C LEU A 66 -1.45 -2.93 9.46
N LEU A 67 -1.77 -4.20 9.73
CA LEU A 67 -2.03 -4.67 11.08
C LEU A 67 -0.78 -5.40 11.56
N ILE A 68 -0.08 -4.78 12.50
CA ILE A 68 1.24 -5.22 12.94
C ILE A 68 1.16 -5.79 14.34
N GLY A 69 1.73 -6.98 14.51
CA GLY A 69 1.84 -7.66 15.81
C GLY A 69 3.26 -8.12 16.04
N GLY A 70 3.42 -9.17 16.85
CA GLY A 70 4.73 -9.75 17.12
C GLY A 70 5.54 -8.98 18.14
N PRO A 71 6.88 -9.14 18.14
CA PRO A 71 7.75 -8.49 19.11
C PRO A 71 7.66 -6.98 19.06
N ALA A 72 7.88 -6.34 20.20
CA ALA A 72 7.96 -4.88 20.29
C ALA A 72 9.02 -4.36 19.33
N SER A 73 8.69 -3.34 18.54
CA SER A 73 9.60 -2.79 17.54
C SER A 73 9.06 -1.49 16.96
N THR A 74 9.87 -0.86 16.13
CA THR A 74 9.48 0.31 15.35
C THR A 74 9.28 -0.12 13.92
N SER A 75 8.13 0.22 13.36
CA SER A 75 7.75 -0.16 11.99
C SER A 75 7.57 1.11 11.18
N VAL A 76 8.20 1.18 10.01
CA VAL A 76 8.11 2.33 9.12
C VAL A 76 7.89 1.82 7.70
N TYR A 77 6.93 2.40 7.01
CA TYR A 77 6.61 2.03 5.64
C TYR A 77 6.55 3.25 4.74
N GLY A 78 6.80 3.04 3.47
CA GLY A 78 6.72 4.09 2.47
C GLY A 78 6.41 3.52 1.10
N ILE A 79 5.96 4.39 0.21
CA ILE A 79 5.60 4.01 -1.16
C ILE A 79 6.83 4.20 -2.06
N PHE A 80 7.12 3.19 -2.86
CA PHE A 80 8.12 3.25 -3.92
C PHE A 80 7.40 3.37 -5.25
N VAL A 81 7.89 4.29 -6.06
CA VAL A 81 7.48 4.44 -7.45
C VAL A 81 8.66 3.97 -8.28
N GLU A 82 8.46 2.91 -9.05
CA GLU A 82 9.52 2.17 -9.70
C GLU A 82 10.50 1.67 -8.65
N HIS A 83 11.71 2.21 -8.62
CA HIS A 83 12.74 1.75 -7.68
C HIS A 83 13.08 2.79 -6.62
N SER A 84 12.32 3.88 -6.56
CA SER A 84 12.65 5.01 -5.69
C SER A 84 11.56 5.30 -4.68
N LEU A 85 11.96 5.49 -3.42
CA LEU A 85 11.06 5.96 -2.39
C LEU A 85 10.58 7.37 -2.77
N VAL A 86 9.28 7.62 -2.57
CA VAL A 86 8.71 8.94 -2.85
C VAL A 86 9.40 9.98 -1.99
N ASP A 87 9.80 11.09 -2.61
CA ASP A 87 10.60 12.13 -2.00
C ASP A 87 9.94 12.82 -0.82
N LYS A 88 10.78 13.46 0.01
CA LYS A 88 10.35 14.35 1.10
C LYS A 88 9.48 13.65 2.14
N ASN A 89 9.62 12.33 2.26
CA ASN A 89 8.86 11.53 3.23
C ASN A 89 7.34 11.64 3.09
N LEU A 90 6.87 12.00 1.89
CA LEU A 90 5.43 12.23 1.66
C LEU A 90 4.57 11.02 1.98
N THR A 91 5.11 9.82 1.83
CA THR A 91 4.34 8.58 2.04
C THR A 91 4.83 7.79 3.25
N ASN A 92 5.80 8.31 4.00
CA ASN A 92 6.43 7.57 5.09
C ASN A 92 5.63 7.74 6.38
N TYR A 93 5.18 6.61 6.93
CA TYR A 93 4.47 6.59 8.21
C TYR A 93 5.05 5.48 9.08
N GLY A 94 4.98 5.65 10.39
CA GLY A 94 5.54 4.67 11.29
C GLY A 94 4.82 4.62 12.62
N ILE A 95 5.07 3.52 13.33
CA ILE A 95 4.58 3.32 14.69
C ILE A 95 5.67 2.65 15.51
N THR A 96 5.64 2.87 16.81
CA THR A 96 6.47 2.14 17.74
C THR A 96 5.56 1.36 18.70
N ARG A 97 5.79 0.05 18.79
CA ARG A 97 5.10 -0.83 19.71
C ARG A 97 6.06 -1.16 20.83
N GLN A 98 5.71 -0.79 22.07
CA GLN A 98 6.60 -0.95 23.20
C GLN A 98 6.36 -2.23 23.97
N VAL A 99 5.29 -2.95 23.66
CA VAL A 99 4.91 -4.18 24.36
C VAL A 99 4.86 -5.31 23.34
N ASP A 100 5.50 -6.44 23.69
CA ASP A 100 5.47 -7.63 22.86
C ASP A 100 4.02 -8.09 22.66
N ASN A 101 3.72 -8.51 21.43
CA ASN A 101 2.42 -9.03 21.03
C ASN A 101 1.28 -8.00 21.10
N ALA A 102 1.59 -6.72 21.28
CA ALA A 102 0.60 -5.68 21.09
C ALA A 102 0.28 -5.59 19.60
N THR A 103 -1.01 -5.47 19.28
CA THR A 103 -1.47 -5.35 17.89
C THR A 103 -1.88 -3.92 17.62
N LEU A 104 -1.26 -3.30 16.62
CA LEU A 104 -1.58 -1.93 16.23
C LEU A 104 -1.80 -1.86 14.73
N MET A 105 -2.76 -1.04 14.34
CA MET A 105 -2.99 -0.73 12.93
C MET A 105 -2.24 0.54 12.56
N MET A 106 -1.43 0.44 11.52
CA MET A 106 -0.73 1.59 10.95
C MET A 106 -1.49 2.06 9.73
N VAL A 107 -1.68 3.37 9.60
CA VAL A 107 -2.38 3.97 8.47
C VAL A 107 -1.48 5.04 7.87
N GLY A 108 -1.32 5.02 6.57
CA GLY A 108 -0.61 6.05 5.84
C GLY A 108 -1.44 6.56 4.68
N GLN A 109 -1.18 7.79 4.25
CA GLN A 109 -1.87 8.36 3.11
C GLN A 109 -1.05 9.46 2.49
N ALA A 110 -1.26 9.69 1.19
CA ALA A 110 -0.58 10.77 0.49
C ALA A 110 -1.30 11.08 -0.81
N ILE A 111 -1.08 12.29 -1.30
CA ILE A 111 -1.53 12.71 -2.63
C ILE A 111 -0.29 13.19 -3.36
N PHE A 112 0.00 12.61 -4.50
CA PHE A 112 1.17 13.01 -5.29
C PHE A 112 0.99 12.58 -6.74
N HIS A 113 1.82 13.16 -7.61
CA HIS A 113 1.77 12.88 -9.04
C HIS A 113 2.47 11.57 -9.38
N ILE A 114 1.82 10.75 -10.21
CA ILE A 114 2.40 9.48 -10.67
C ILE A 114 2.30 9.45 -12.19
N HIS A 115 3.43 9.15 -12.85
CA HIS A 115 3.47 9.02 -14.29
C HIS A 115 2.93 7.68 -14.75
N LYS A 116 2.33 7.67 -15.93
CA LYS A 116 1.77 6.43 -16.49
C LYS A 116 2.84 5.34 -16.59
N ASN A 117 2.40 4.11 -16.45
CA ASN A 117 3.23 2.90 -16.51
C ASN A 117 4.21 2.77 -15.36
N SER A 118 4.05 3.56 -14.31
CA SER A 118 4.88 3.44 -13.11
C SER A 118 4.32 2.34 -12.20
N LYS A 119 5.23 1.57 -11.62
CA LYS A 119 4.90 0.51 -10.66
C LYS A 119 4.98 1.05 -9.25
N ILE A 120 3.96 0.76 -8.47
CA ILE A 120 3.81 1.26 -7.10
C ILE A 120 3.94 0.09 -6.15
N ARG A 121 4.78 0.23 -5.13
CA ARG A 121 4.97 -0.78 -4.08
C ARG A 121 4.98 -0.12 -2.72
N LEU A 122 4.44 -0.83 -1.74
CA LEU A 122 4.51 -0.43 -0.33
C LEU A 122 5.59 -1.27 0.31
N LYS A 123 6.63 -0.63 0.87
CA LYS A 123 7.80 -1.35 1.41
C LYS A 123 8.06 -1.04 2.87
N ASN A 124 8.60 -2.04 3.55
CA ASN A 124 9.15 -1.88 4.90
C ASN A 124 10.48 -1.11 4.75
N ILE A 125 10.50 0.12 5.23
CA ILE A 125 11.71 0.95 5.24
C ILE A 125 12.23 1.11 6.66
N GLY A 126 11.72 0.32 7.60
CA GLY A 126 12.14 0.35 8.99
C GLY A 126 13.33 -0.55 9.26
N PRO A 127 13.76 -0.59 10.53
CA PRO A 127 14.99 -1.30 10.90
C PRO A 127 14.81 -2.79 11.17
N THR A 128 13.58 -3.28 11.33
CA THR A 128 13.35 -4.64 11.77
C THR A 128 12.28 -5.34 10.93
N THR A 129 12.27 -6.67 11.01
CA THR A 129 11.23 -7.48 10.39
C THR A 129 9.91 -7.27 11.14
N ASP A 130 8.84 -7.03 10.40
CA ASP A 130 7.51 -6.91 10.97
C ASP A 130 6.72 -8.19 10.79
N THR A 131 5.77 -8.41 11.70
CA THR A 131 4.81 -9.50 11.61
C THR A 131 3.44 -8.90 11.36
N LEU A 132 2.83 -9.25 10.23
CA LEU A 132 1.48 -8.82 9.89
C LEU A 132 0.50 -9.95 10.23
N LEU A 133 -0.68 -9.57 10.70
CA LEU A 133 -1.67 -10.52 11.20
C LEU A 133 -2.88 -10.62 10.26
N PRO A 134 -3.02 -11.74 9.53
CA PRO A 134 -4.18 -11.94 8.65
C PRO A 134 -5.37 -12.58 9.34
N VAL A 135 -5.21 -12.96 10.62
CA VAL A 135 -6.27 -13.60 11.40
C VAL A 135 -6.26 -13.01 12.80
N LEU A 136 -7.43 -12.63 13.31
CA LEU A 136 -7.60 -12.19 14.67
C LEU A 136 -8.69 -13.04 15.31
N ASN A 137 -8.32 -13.73 16.39
CA ASN A 137 -9.26 -14.53 17.17
C ASN A 137 -10.07 -15.48 16.28
N GLY A 138 -9.38 -16.13 15.34
CA GLY A 138 -9.99 -17.11 14.45
C GLY A 138 -10.71 -16.52 13.24
N THR A 139 -10.77 -15.21 13.12
CA THR A 139 -11.46 -14.55 12.00
C THR A 139 -10.45 -13.98 11.03
N GLY A 140 -10.61 -14.30 9.74
CA GLY A 140 -9.77 -13.77 8.69
C GLY A 140 -10.02 -12.26 8.48
N ILE A 141 -8.95 -11.52 8.34
CA ILE A 141 -8.99 -10.08 8.11
C ILE A 141 -7.93 -9.72 7.09
N ASN A 142 -7.93 -8.48 6.65
CA ASN A 142 -6.85 -7.98 5.81
C ASN A 142 -5.67 -7.62 6.70
N ALA A 143 -4.54 -8.29 6.48
CA ALA A 143 -3.30 -7.97 7.18
C ALA A 143 -2.73 -6.63 6.71
N ALA A 144 -3.05 -6.26 5.49
CA ALA A 144 -2.66 -4.99 4.89
C ALA A 144 -3.63 -4.66 3.77
N SER A 145 -3.74 -3.38 3.45
CA SER A 145 -4.54 -2.93 2.32
C SER A 145 -3.93 -1.68 1.71
N LEU A 146 -4.25 -1.44 0.44
CA LEU A 146 -3.86 -0.22 -0.23
C LEU A 146 -4.95 0.16 -1.22
N SER A 147 -5.39 1.40 -1.16
CA SER A 147 -6.29 1.97 -2.15
C SER A 147 -5.59 3.10 -2.88
N ILE A 148 -5.88 3.24 -4.17
CA ILE A 148 -5.32 4.28 -5.01
C ILE A 148 -6.43 4.83 -5.89
N VAL A 149 -6.54 6.16 -5.93
CA VAL A 149 -7.59 6.83 -6.69
C VAL A 149 -7.01 8.03 -7.40
N LYS A 150 -7.25 8.13 -8.70
CA LYS A 150 -6.82 9.27 -9.49
C LYS A 150 -7.75 10.44 -9.22
N LEU A 151 -7.18 11.57 -8.87
CA LEU A 151 -7.92 12.79 -8.56
C LEU A 151 -8.01 13.73 -9.76
N SER A 152 -7.01 13.71 -10.61
CA SER A 152 -7.00 14.59 -11.78
C SER A 152 -6.04 14.11 -12.85
#